data_5eb84c081031045e4754043eed4d7001
#
_entry.id   5eb84c081031045e4754043eed4d7001
#
_cell.length_a   1.000
_cell.length_b   1.000
_cell.length_c   1.000
_cell.angle_alpha   90.00
_cell.angle_beta   90.00
_cell.angle_gamma   90.00
#
_symmetry.space_group_name_H-M   'P 1'
#
loop_
_entity.id
_entity.type
_entity.pdbx_description
1 polymer ?
#
loop_
_entity_poly.entity_id
_entity_poly.type
_entity_poly.pdbx_seq_one_letter_code
_entity_poly.pdbx_strand_id
1 'polypeptide(L)'
;AASDVYQRQEDEDDVETAQSRHKMEKLEALDKISLTKTVMNVVKPGTLSEIVGQNDAVKALASKIASPYPQHLILYGPPGVGKTTAARLVLEEAKKTAWSAFGENAPFVECDGTTLRWDSRDITNPLIGSVHDPIYQGAQRELADDGIPEPKPGLVTDAHGGILFIDEIGELDPILLNKLLKVLEDKRVPFESAYYDEENPYVPAYIKKLFRDGAPADFILIGATTREPQEINPAIRSRCAEVFFEPLRPEDVETIVKNAAEKLKVSLEDGVAEMISEYTMEGRKAVNLLADAYSLAVYE
;
A
#
# COMPACT_ATOMS: atom_id res chain seq x y z
N ALA A 1 11.18 35.60 -24.46
CA ALA A 1 10.63 35.38 -23.09
C ALA A 1 9.11 35.64 -23.03
N ALA A 2 8.56 36.74 -23.57
CA ALA A 2 7.11 36.96 -23.62
C ALA A 2 6.46 36.15 -24.75
N SER A 3 7.14 35.95 -25.87
CA SER A 3 6.69 35.16 -27.01
C SER A 3 6.56 33.65 -26.66
N ASP A 4 7.44 33.12 -25.82
CA ASP A 4 7.45 31.70 -25.44
C ASP A 4 6.33 31.36 -24.45
N VAL A 5 5.86 32.35 -23.67
CA VAL A 5 4.71 32.18 -22.75
C VAL A 5 3.38 32.21 -23.53
N TYR A 6 3.29 33.05 -24.56
CA TYR A 6 2.10 33.11 -25.42
C TYR A 6 1.98 31.86 -26.31
N GLN A 7 3.08 31.34 -26.86
CA GLN A 7 3.04 30.10 -27.64
C GLN A 7 2.70 28.89 -26.79
N ARG A 8 3.17 28.80 -25.52
CA ARG A 8 2.75 27.71 -24.60
C ARG A 8 1.27 27.78 -24.22
N GLN A 9 0.68 28.98 -24.10
CA GLN A 9 -0.76 29.13 -23.84
C GLN A 9 -1.62 28.79 -25.06
N GLU A 10 -1.14 29.09 -26.28
CA GLU A 10 -1.84 28.71 -27.51
C GLU A 10 -1.77 27.19 -27.78
N ASP A 11 -0.66 26.52 -27.44
CA ASP A 11 -0.52 25.07 -27.55
C ASP A 11 -1.36 24.30 -26.50
N GLU A 12 -1.57 24.86 -25.29
CA GLU A 12 -2.49 24.28 -24.29
C GLU A 12 -3.96 24.41 -24.69
N ASP A 13 -4.36 25.50 -25.35
CA ASP A 13 -5.74 25.71 -25.82
C ASP A 13 -6.12 24.84 -27.04
N ASP A 14 -5.14 24.39 -27.83
CA ASP A 14 -5.37 23.56 -29.03
C ASP A 14 -5.56 22.05 -28.68
N VAL A 15 -5.13 21.61 -27.49
CA VAL A 15 -5.31 20.23 -26.99
C VAL A 15 -6.69 20.03 -26.33
N GLU A 16 -7.29 21.09 -25.77
CA GLU A 16 -8.55 21.06 -25.04
C GLU A 16 -9.78 21.21 -25.95
N THR A 17 -10.35 20.08 -26.35
CA THR A 17 -11.61 20.05 -27.10
C THR A 17 -12.81 20.39 -26.17
N ALA A 18 -13.93 20.84 -26.74
CA ALA A 18 -15.16 21.08 -25.99
C ALA A 18 -15.64 19.81 -25.23
N GLN A 19 -15.32 18.61 -25.75
CA GLN A 19 -15.62 17.34 -25.09
C GLN A 19 -14.66 17.06 -23.93
N SER A 20 -13.38 17.40 -24.04
CA SER A 20 -12.40 17.21 -22.94
C SER A 20 -12.69 18.16 -21.80
N ARG A 21 -13.03 19.42 -22.07
CA ARG A 21 -13.48 20.41 -21.07
C ARG A 21 -14.74 19.94 -20.33
N HIS A 22 -15.74 19.45 -21.03
CA HIS A 22 -16.94 18.92 -20.40
C HIS A 22 -16.67 17.68 -19.53
N LYS A 23 -15.75 16.80 -19.97
CA LYS A 23 -15.30 15.66 -19.14
C LYS A 23 -14.56 16.12 -17.89
N MET A 24 -13.72 17.15 -18.00
CA MET A 24 -13.00 17.73 -16.86
C MET A 24 -13.94 18.35 -15.85
N GLU A 25 -14.90 19.20 -16.32
CA GLU A 25 -15.95 19.77 -15.47
C GLU A 25 -16.75 18.69 -14.72
N LYS A 26 -17.07 17.59 -15.43
CA LYS A 26 -17.77 16.45 -14.81
C LYS A 26 -16.90 15.74 -13.75
N LEU A 27 -15.62 15.56 -14.01
CA LEU A 27 -14.68 14.99 -13.04
C LEU A 27 -14.54 15.89 -11.81
N GLU A 28 -14.34 17.19 -12.00
CA GLU A 28 -14.28 18.17 -10.91
C GLU A 28 -15.58 18.25 -10.09
N ALA A 29 -16.72 18.06 -10.75
CA ALA A 29 -18.01 17.98 -10.05
C ALA A 29 -18.12 16.70 -9.22
N LEU A 30 -17.60 15.56 -9.71
CA LEU A 30 -17.54 14.30 -8.99
C LEU A 30 -16.55 14.36 -7.81
N ASP A 31 -15.41 15.03 -7.98
CA ASP A 31 -14.42 15.21 -6.91
C ASP A 31 -14.97 16.01 -5.72
N LYS A 32 -15.93 16.90 -5.96
CA LYS A 32 -16.64 17.65 -4.91
C LYS A 32 -17.65 16.80 -4.14
N ILE A 33 -18.05 15.65 -4.68
CA ILE A 33 -19.00 14.73 -4.05
C ILE A 33 -18.20 13.73 -3.24
N SER A 34 -18.06 13.94 -1.94
CA SER A 34 -17.53 12.94 -1.05
C SER A 34 -18.69 12.37 -0.22
N LEU A 35 -18.83 11.04 -0.24
CA LEU A 35 -19.63 10.36 0.77
C LEU A 35 -18.99 10.59 2.14
N THR A 36 -19.82 10.73 3.16
CA THR A 36 -19.34 10.84 4.54
C THR A 36 -18.36 9.73 4.88
N LYS A 37 -17.43 10.03 5.78
CA LYS A 37 -16.40 9.08 6.24
C LYS A 37 -17.07 7.76 6.64
N THR A 38 -16.57 6.66 6.11
CA THR A 38 -17.03 5.33 6.55
C THR A 38 -16.73 5.17 8.05
N VAL A 39 -17.57 4.41 8.76
CA VAL A 39 -17.37 4.12 10.19
C VAL A 39 -15.93 3.67 10.46
N MET A 40 -15.41 2.77 9.64
CA MET A 40 -14.04 2.26 9.77
C MET A 40 -12.96 3.35 9.70
N ASN A 41 -13.17 4.42 8.92
CA ASN A 41 -12.22 5.53 8.85
C ASN A 41 -12.27 6.41 10.10
N VAL A 42 -13.44 6.55 10.73
CA VAL A 42 -13.61 7.35 11.95
C VAL A 42 -13.02 6.65 13.16
N VAL A 43 -13.24 5.34 13.27
CA VAL A 43 -12.83 4.55 14.46
C VAL A 43 -11.39 4.04 14.39
N LYS A 44 -10.72 4.17 13.24
CA LYS A 44 -9.34 3.69 13.06
C LYS A 44 -8.42 4.23 14.16
N PRO A 45 -7.57 3.36 14.77
CA PRO A 45 -6.55 3.83 15.72
C PRO A 45 -5.64 4.89 15.10
N GLY A 46 -5.41 5.96 15.83
CA GLY A 46 -4.52 7.06 15.46
C GLY A 46 -3.13 6.94 16.08
N THR A 47 -3.00 6.15 17.13
CA THR A 47 -1.75 5.91 17.87
C THR A 47 -1.57 4.43 18.18
N LEU A 48 -0.32 4.03 18.46
CA LEU A 48 -0.01 2.63 18.83
C LEU A 48 -0.71 2.20 20.12
N SER A 49 -0.92 3.12 21.07
CA SER A 49 -1.61 2.84 22.34
C SER A 49 -3.11 2.53 22.17
N GLU A 50 -3.70 2.91 21.05
CA GLU A 50 -5.10 2.61 20.73
C GLU A 50 -5.29 1.20 20.14
N ILE A 51 -4.20 0.49 19.83
CA ILE A 51 -4.27 -0.89 19.35
C ILE A 51 -4.49 -1.82 20.55
N VAL A 52 -5.70 -2.34 20.67
CA VAL A 52 -6.13 -3.13 21.81
C VAL A 52 -5.64 -4.59 21.68
N GLY A 53 -5.20 -5.19 22.80
CA GLY A 53 -4.89 -6.61 22.91
C GLY A 53 -3.58 -7.07 22.25
N GLN A 54 -2.77 -6.15 21.66
CA GLN A 54 -1.58 -6.50 20.85
C GLN A 54 -0.27 -5.89 21.37
N ASN A 55 -0.14 -5.61 22.65
CA ASN A 55 0.99 -4.87 23.20
C ASN A 55 2.35 -5.50 22.86
N ASP A 56 2.48 -6.83 22.98
CA ASP A 56 3.73 -7.53 22.73
C ASP A 56 4.07 -7.55 21.23
N ALA A 57 3.08 -7.80 20.37
CA ALA A 57 3.25 -7.77 18.93
C ALA A 57 3.63 -6.35 18.43
N VAL A 58 2.95 -5.31 18.91
CA VAL A 58 3.26 -3.92 18.59
C VAL A 58 4.66 -3.54 19.05
N LYS A 59 5.05 -3.92 20.28
CA LYS A 59 6.40 -3.68 20.79
C LYS A 59 7.47 -4.42 20.00
N ALA A 60 7.24 -5.68 19.64
CA ALA A 60 8.13 -6.46 18.80
C ALA A 60 8.29 -5.84 17.41
N LEU A 61 7.18 -5.43 16.78
CA LEU A 61 7.16 -4.74 15.50
C LEU A 61 7.92 -3.42 15.56
N ALA A 62 7.63 -2.57 16.54
CA ALA A 62 8.26 -1.27 16.73
C ALA A 62 9.78 -1.41 16.94
N SER A 63 10.23 -2.37 17.76
CA SER A 63 11.66 -2.61 18.01
C SER A 63 12.45 -2.99 16.75
N LYS A 64 11.81 -3.67 15.80
CA LYS A 64 12.43 -4.12 14.55
C LYS A 64 12.39 -3.06 13.45
N ILE A 65 11.40 -2.20 13.44
CA ILE A 65 11.23 -1.14 12.42
C ILE A 65 11.91 0.15 12.84
N ALA A 66 11.71 0.63 14.08
CA ALA A 66 12.33 1.87 14.56
C ALA A 66 13.82 1.72 14.91
N SER A 67 14.45 0.64 14.51
CA SER A 67 15.88 0.37 14.67
C SER A 67 16.72 1.12 13.62
N PRO A 68 17.99 1.44 13.89
CA PRO A 68 18.93 1.88 12.86
C PRO A 68 19.14 0.85 11.73
N TYR A 69 18.83 -0.41 12.01
CA TYR A 69 18.92 -1.53 11.06
C TYR A 69 17.57 -2.23 10.97
N PRO A 70 16.57 -1.64 10.27
CA PRO A 70 15.26 -2.23 10.18
C PRO A 70 15.29 -3.57 9.44
N GLN A 71 14.39 -4.48 9.83
CA GLN A 71 14.32 -5.83 9.29
C GLN A 71 13.06 -6.01 8.45
N HIS A 72 13.12 -6.88 7.44
CA HIS A 72 11.92 -7.38 6.78
C HIS A 72 11.12 -8.24 7.75
N LEU A 73 9.79 -8.21 7.67
CA LEU A 73 8.90 -8.84 8.65
C LEU A 73 7.79 -9.62 7.98
N ILE A 74 7.36 -10.68 8.66
CA ILE A 74 6.07 -11.33 8.41
C ILE A 74 5.24 -11.22 9.69
N LEU A 75 4.03 -10.69 9.55
CA LEU A 75 3.04 -10.54 10.60
C LEU A 75 2.02 -11.66 10.48
N TYR A 76 2.02 -12.58 11.43
CA TYR A 76 1.06 -13.68 11.51
C TYR A 76 -0.10 -13.30 12.43
N GLY A 77 -1.27 -13.83 12.16
CA GLY A 77 -2.42 -13.72 13.06
C GLY A 77 -3.75 -13.58 12.33
N PRO A 78 -4.86 -13.74 13.06
CA PRO A 78 -6.20 -13.73 12.48
C PRO A 78 -6.55 -12.38 11.82
N PRO A 79 -7.61 -12.35 11.01
CA PRO A 79 -8.07 -11.10 10.39
C PRO A 79 -8.62 -10.13 11.46
N GLY A 80 -8.53 -8.83 11.18
CA GLY A 80 -9.16 -7.81 12.02
C GLY A 80 -8.48 -7.51 13.37
N VAL A 81 -7.27 -8.07 13.64
CA VAL A 81 -6.51 -7.83 14.88
C VAL A 81 -5.60 -6.60 14.84
N GLY A 82 -5.55 -5.88 13.70
CA GLY A 82 -4.83 -4.61 13.60
C GLY A 82 -3.44 -4.67 12.96
N LYS A 83 -3.03 -5.77 12.28
CA LYS A 83 -1.71 -5.93 11.63
C LYS A 83 -1.31 -4.74 10.74
N THR A 84 -2.14 -4.39 9.76
CA THR A 84 -1.90 -3.28 8.82
C THR A 84 -1.83 -1.93 9.53
N THR A 85 -2.74 -1.71 10.49
CA THR A 85 -2.78 -0.47 11.28
C THR A 85 -1.52 -0.32 12.12
N ALA A 86 -1.08 -1.40 12.79
CA ALA A 86 0.16 -1.42 13.57
C ALA A 86 1.39 -1.10 12.69
N ALA A 87 1.51 -1.74 11.52
CA ALA A 87 2.63 -1.51 10.61
C ALA A 87 2.71 -0.04 10.15
N ARG A 88 1.58 0.56 9.82
CA ARG A 88 1.50 1.97 9.41
C ARG A 88 1.88 2.92 10.55
N LEU A 89 1.31 2.73 11.74
CA LEU A 89 1.56 3.57 12.90
C LEU A 89 3.00 3.44 13.40
N VAL A 90 3.59 2.24 13.33
CA VAL A 90 5.01 2.05 13.68
C VAL A 90 5.94 2.82 12.75
N LEU A 91 5.64 2.89 11.44
CA LEU A 91 6.42 3.73 10.53
C LEU A 91 6.30 5.21 10.91
N GLU A 92 5.09 5.69 11.21
CA GLU A 92 4.89 7.10 11.62
C GLU A 92 5.65 7.44 12.92
N GLU A 93 5.74 6.50 13.87
CA GLU A 93 6.60 6.68 15.05
C GLU A 93 8.09 6.59 14.72
N ALA A 94 8.49 5.66 13.82
CA ALA A 94 9.87 5.53 13.39
C ALA A 94 10.39 6.82 12.71
N LYS A 95 9.58 7.48 11.89
CA LYS A 95 9.93 8.76 11.24
C LYS A 95 10.29 9.88 12.25
N LYS A 96 9.74 9.83 13.45
CA LYS A 96 10.00 10.81 14.52
C LYS A 96 11.26 10.51 15.31
N THR A 97 11.85 9.34 15.11
CA THR A 97 12.96 8.82 15.90
C THR A 97 14.29 9.17 15.26
N ALA A 98 15.17 9.91 15.96
CA ALA A 98 16.41 10.45 15.42
C ALA A 98 17.41 9.39 14.89
N TRP A 99 17.34 8.16 15.40
CA TRP A 99 18.22 7.06 14.97
C TRP A 99 17.56 6.10 13.96
N SER A 100 16.33 6.38 13.54
CA SER A 100 15.63 5.57 12.55
C SER A 100 16.29 5.70 11.17
N ALA A 101 16.27 4.61 10.41
CA ALA A 101 16.70 4.62 9.01
C ALA A 101 15.70 5.31 8.07
N PHE A 102 14.46 5.54 8.52
CA PHE A 102 13.41 6.14 7.71
C PHE A 102 13.46 7.67 7.78
N GLY A 103 13.44 8.31 6.61
CA GLY A 103 13.27 9.76 6.50
C GLY A 103 11.83 10.21 6.82
N GLU A 104 11.64 11.52 7.01
CA GLU A 104 10.32 12.11 7.31
C GLU A 104 9.25 11.77 6.25
N ASN A 105 9.67 11.68 4.99
CA ASN A 105 8.79 11.40 3.85
C ASN A 105 8.79 9.91 3.43
N ALA A 106 9.27 9.01 4.29
CA ALA A 106 9.30 7.59 3.98
C ALA A 106 7.90 7.08 3.60
N PRO A 107 7.71 6.48 2.40
CA PRO A 107 6.41 6.04 1.95
C PRO A 107 5.95 4.76 2.67
N PHE A 108 4.63 4.60 2.80
CA PHE A 108 3.97 3.35 3.15
C PHE A 108 3.12 2.90 1.97
N VAL A 109 3.64 1.98 1.18
CA VAL A 109 2.96 1.44 0.00
C VAL A 109 2.28 0.14 0.39
N GLU A 110 0.98 0.05 0.15
CA GLU A 110 0.14 -1.11 0.53
C GLU A 110 -0.41 -1.78 -0.71
N CYS A 111 -0.33 -3.09 -0.75
CA CYS A 111 -0.97 -3.90 -1.78
C CYS A 111 -1.48 -5.23 -1.18
N ASP A 112 -2.35 -5.89 -1.95
CA ASP A 112 -2.97 -7.16 -1.57
C ASP A 112 -2.41 -8.29 -2.43
N GLY A 113 -1.77 -9.28 -1.80
CA GLY A 113 -1.18 -10.44 -2.47
C GLY A 113 -2.19 -11.30 -3.23
N THR A 114 -3.48 -11.25 -2.84
CA THR A 114 -4.55 -11.99 -3.55
C THR A 114 -4.86 -11.41 -4.92
N THR A 115 -4.65 -10.11 -5.11
CA THR A 115 -4.94 -9.38 -6.35
C THR A 115 -3.76 -9.35 -7.32
N LEU A 116 -2.54 -9.56 -6.82
CA LEU A 116 -1.33 -9.55 -7.61
C LEU A 116 -1.14 -10.93 -8.29
N ARG A 117 -1.34 -10.96 -9.60
CA ARG A 117 -1.15 -12.16 -10.41
C ARG A 117 -0.03 -11.95 -11.43
N TRP A 118 0.68 -13.02 -11.75
CA TRP A 118 1.60 -13.03 -12.86
C TRP A 118 0.87 -13.52 -14.11
N ASP A 119 0.76 -12.65 -15.12
CA ASP A 119 0.36 -13.05 -16.45
C ASP A 119 1.53 -12.80 -17.40
N SER A 120 2.00 -13.85 -18.08
CA SER A 120 3.08 -13.74 -19.07
C SER A 120 2.70 -12.90 -20.30
N ARG A 121 1.40 -12.67 -20.52
CA ARG A 121 0.85 -11.82 -21.57
C ARG A 121 0.57 -10.41 -21.08
N ASP A 122 0.51 -10.20 -19.77
CA ASP A 122 0.25 -8.90 -19.21
C ASP A 122 1.56 -8.09 -19.17
N ILE A 123 1.61 -7.08 -20.01
CA ILE A 123 2.73 -6.15 -20.12
C ILE A 123 2.87 -5.33 -18.84
N THR A 124 1.81 -5.28 -18.03
CA THR A 124 1.76 -4.51 -16.80
C THR A 124 1.97 -5.39 -15.58
N ASN A 125 3.12 -5.25 -14.91
CA ASN A 125 3.33 -5.83 -13.58
C ASN A 125 3.29 -4.72 -12.55
N PRO A 126 2.17 -4.54 -11.82
CA PRO A 126 2.05 -3.43 -10.88
C PRO A 126 3.04 -3.53 -9.70
N LEU A 127 3.45 -4.72 -9.30
CA LEU A 127 4.36 -4.88 -8.17
C LEU A 127 5.80 -4.50 -8.54
N ILE A 128 6.33 -5.13 -9.58
CA ILE A 128 7.75 -4.98 -9.96
C ILE A 128 7.95 -3.83 -10.95
N GLY A 129 6.97 -3.59 -11.80
CA GLY A 129 7.07 -2.70 -12.95
C GLY A 129 7.17 -3.48 -14.26
N SER A 130 7.16 -2.76 -15.37
CA SER A 130 7.08 -3.32 -16.72
C SER A 130 7.80 -2.45 -17.72
N VAL A 131 8.03 -2.98 -18.92
CA VAL A 131 8.48 -2.19 -20.07
C VAL A 131 7.35 -2.20 -21.10
N HIS A 132 6.94 -1.01 -21.52
CA HIS A 132 5.99 -0.83 -22.60
C HIS A 132 6.77 -0.72 -23.90
N ASP A 133 6.80 -1.81 -24.67
CA ASP A 133 7.43 -1.80 -25.99
C ASP A 133 6.55 -1.02 -26.98
N PRO A 134 7.17 -0.36 -28.01
CA PRO A 134 6.47 0.51 -28.96
C PRO A 134 5.35 -0.18 -29.74
N ILE A 135 5.42 -1.49 -29.88
CA ILE A 135 4.44 -2.32 -30.62
C ILE A 135 3.15 -2.51 -29.84
N TYR A 136 3.17 -2.33 -28.50
CA TYR A 136 2.02 -2.54 -27.63
C TYR A 136 1.33 -1.22 -27.28
N GLN A 137 0.00 -1.20 -27.29
CA GLN A 137 -0.81 -0.06 -26.89
C GLN A 137 -0.51 0.32 -25.43
N GLY A 138 0.03 1.53 -25.20
CA GLY A 138 0.31 2.06 -23.87
C GLY A 138 1.61 2.83 -23.71
N ALA A 139 2.52 2.78 -24.71
CA ALA A 139 3.63 3.73 -24.77
C ALA A 139 3.11 5.16 -25.01
N GLN A 140 3.80 6.16 -24.48
CA GLN A 140 3.49 7.55 -24.82
C GLN A 140 3.59 7.72 -26.35
N ARG A 141 2.63 8.45 -26.91
CA ARG A 141 2.44 8.51 -28.37
C ARG A 141 3.72 8.95 -29.08
N GLU A 142 4.44 9.93 -28.53
CA GLU A 142 5.71 10.43 -29.06
C GLU A 142 6.82 9.38 -29.02
N LEU A 143 6.95 8.64 -27.92
CA LEU A 143 7.96 7.58 -27.78
C LEU A 143 7.61 6.35 -28.61
N ALA A 144 6.33 6.05 -28.80
CA ALA A 144 5.88 4.95 -29.66
C ALA A 144 6.14 5.22 -31.15
N ASP A 145 5.96 6.46 -31.59
CA ASP A 145 6.23 6.89 -32.96
C ASP A 145 7.74 6.83 -33.25
N ASP A 146 8.60 7.08 -32.26
CA ASP A 146 10.06 6.96 -32.36
C ASP A 146 10.59 5.53 -32.11
N GLY A 147 9.71 4.57 -31.80
CA GLY A 147 10.09 3.18 -31.53
C GLY A 147 10.86 2.97 -30.22
N ILE A 148 10.69 3.87 -29.24
CA ILE A 148 11.41 3.85 -27.95
C ILE A 148 10.59 3.09 -26.89
N PRO A 149 11.15 2.02 -26.26
CA PRO A 149 10.49 1.33 -25.16
C PRO A 149 10.49 2.18 -23.88
N GLU A 150 9.36 2.22 -23.17
CA GLU A 150 9.20 3.00 -21.94
C GLU A 150 9.15 2.10 -20.71
N PRO A 151 10.18 2.15 -19.82
CA PRO A 151 10.13 1.47 -18.53
C PRO A 151 9.14 2.17 -17.58
N LYS A 152 8.24 1.40 -16.97
CA LYS A 152 7.32 1.86 -15.92
C LYS A 152 7.69 1.18 -14.60
N PRO A 153 8.24 1.91 -13.62
CA PRO A 153 8.47 1.40 -12.28
C PRO A 153 7.17 0.94 -11.61
N GLY A 154 7.29 -0.05 -10.71
CA GLY A 154 6.16 -0.58 -9.96
C GLY A 154 6.18 -0.18 -8.49
N LEU A 155 5.27 -0.78 -7.70
CA LEU A 155 5.09 -0.50 -6.27
C LEU A 155 6.37 -0.67 -5.43
N VAL A 156 7.28 -1.57 -5.83
CA VAL A 156 8.58 -1.73 -5.16
C VAL A 156 9.45 -0.48 -5.27
N THR A 157 9.33 0.27 -6.37
CA THR A 157 10.02 1.55 -6.54
C THR A 157 9.30 2.68 -5.79
N ASP A 158 7.97 2.66 -5.79
CA ASP A 158 7.17 3.63 -5.01
C ASP A 158 7.44 3.49 -3.51
N ALA A 159 7.78 2.28 -3.04
CA ALA A 159 8.14 2.01 -1.65
C ALA A 159 9.60 2.37 -1.30
N HIS A 160 10.41 2.82 -2.27
CA HIS A 160 11.81 3.13 -2.03
C HIS A 160 12.01 4.12 -0.87
N GLY A 161 12.90 3.76 0.06
CA GLY A 161 13.16 4.53 1.28
C GLY A 161 12.10 4.38 2.38
N GLY A 162 11.10 3.51 2.19
CA GLY A 162 10.00 3.30 3.12
C GLY A 162 9.63 1.84 3.32
N ILE A 163 8.34 1.57 3.41
CA ILE A 163 7.78 0.25 3.65
C ILE A 163 6.89 -0.18 2.48
N LEU A 164 7.12 -1.39 1.98
CA LEU A 164 6.17 -2.13 1.15
C LEU A 164 5.41 -3.10 2.05
N PHE A 165 4.12 -2.85 2.22
CA PHE A 165 3.21 -3.71 2.97
C PHE A 165 2.40 -4.58 2.00
N ILE A 166 2.52 -5.90 2.14
CA ILE A 166 1.75 -6.86 1.34
C ILE A 166 0.80 -7.60 2.28
N ASP A 167 -0.49 -7.30 2.17
CA ASP A 167 -1.52 -8.07 2.86
C ASP A 167 -1.69 -9.43 2.17
N GLU A 168 -1.97 -10.47 2.94
CA GLU A 168 -2.04 -11.87 2.50
C GLU A 168 -0.83 -12.27 1.60
N ILE A 169 0.39 -12.01 2.09
CA ILE A 169 1.63 -12.32 1.37
C ILE A 169 1.74 -13.82 1.01
N GLY A 170 1.09 -14.70 1.78
CA GLY A 170 1.02 -16.12 1.51
C GLY A 170 0.25 -16.48 0.23
N GLU A 171 -0.56 -15.55 -0.30
CA GLU A 171 -1.33 -15.70 -1.54
C GLU A 171 -0.60 -15.16 -2.77
N LEU A 172 0.57 -14.53 -2.59
CA LEU A 172 1.33 -13.95 -3.69
C LEU A 172 1.77 -15.04 -4.67
N ASP A 173 1.59 -14.75 -5.97
CA ASP A 173 2.03 -15.66 -7.03
C ASP A 173 3.51 -16.04 -6.87
N PRO A 174 3.90 -17.32 -6.96
CA PRO A 174 5.28 -17.79 -6.76
C PRO A 174 6.31 -17.12 -7.68
N ILE A 175 5.93 -16.74 -8.90
CA ILE A 175 6.84 -16.06 -9.84
C ILE A 175 7.08 -14.62 -9.37
N LEU A 176 6.02 -13.92 -8.94
CA LEU A 176 6.13 -12.60 -8.36
C LEU A 176 6.94 -12.61 -7.07
N LEU A 177 6.72 -13.61 -6.22
CA LEU A 177 7.49 -13.79 -4.99
C LEU A 177 8.99 -13.94 -5.29
N ASN A 178 9.37 -14.77 -6.26
CA ASN A 178 10.78 -14.96 -6.64
C ASN A 178 11.41 -13.66 -7.19
N LYS A 179 10.66 -12.89 -7.98
CA LYS A 179 11.11 -11.58 -8.46
C LYS A 179 11.27 -10.58 -7.31
N LEU A 180 10.31 -10.56 -6.37
CA LEU A 180 10.39 -9.73 -5.16
C LEU A 180 11.62 -10.07 -4.32
N LEU A 181 11.90 -11.35 -4.11
CA LEU A 181 13.10 -11.80 -3.38
C LEU A 181 14.38 -11.30 -4.03
N LYS A 182 14.47 -11.31 -5.37
CA LYS A 182 15.60 -10.74 -6.10
C LYS A 182 15.72 -9.24 -5.88
N VAL A 183 14.61 -8.51 -5.93
CA VAL A 183 14.60 -7.06 -5.67
C VAL A 183 15.06 -6.73 -4.26
N LEU A 184 14.69 -7.54 -3.24
CA LEU A 184 15.14 -7.35 -1.87
C LEU A 184 16.67 -7.51 -1.72
N GLU A 185 17.29 -8.37 -2.53
CA GLU A 185 18.74 -8.57 -2.53
C GLU A 185 19.47 -7.46 -3.30
N ASP A 186 19.00 -7.17 -4.52
CA ASP A 186 19.67 -6.24 -5.44
C ASP A 186 19.34 -4.76 -5.11
N LYS A 187 18.24 -4.51 -4.39
CA LYS A 187 17.69 -3.19 -4.06
C LYS A 187 17.40 -2.33 -5.30
N ARG A 188 17.21 -2.98 -6.43
CA ARG A 188 16.94 -2.41 -7.75
C ARG A 188 16.09 -3.34 -8.60
N VAL A 189 15.34 -2.73 -9.52
CA VAL A 189 14.58 -3.45 -10.54
C VAL A 189 15.25 -3.23 -11.89
N PRO A 190 15.84 -4.27 -12.50
CA PRO A 190 16.36 -4.17 -13.87
C PRO A 190 15.19 -4.13 -14.88
N PHE A 191 15.38 -3.37 -15.95
CA PHE A 191 14.49 -3.37 -17.10
C PHE A 191 15.24 -3.89 -18.33
N GLU A 192 14.56 -4.69 -19.13
CA GLU A 192 15.10 -5.26 -20.35
C GLU A 192 14.05 -5.15 -21.47
N SER A 193 14.50 -4.75 -22.67
CA SER A 193 13.70 -4.75 -23.89
C SER A 193 14.58 -5.05 -25.07
N ALA A 194 14.08 -5.88 -25.99
CA ALA A 194 14.73 -6.18 -27.26
C ALA A 194 14.75 -4.97 -28.21
N TYR A 195 13.91 -3.98 -27.95
CA TYR A 195 13.78 -2.77 -28.77
C TYR A 195 14.62 -1.59 -28.24
N TYR A 196 15.29 -1.76 -27.09
CA TYR A 196 16.11 -0.70 -26.53
C TYR A 196 17.47 -0.62 -27.23
N ASP A 197 17.81 0.58 -27.70
CA ASP A 197 19.11 0.92 -28.26
C ASP A 197 19.72 2.09 -27.48
N GLU A 198 20.81 1.83 -26.77
CA GLU A 198 21.52 2.85 -25.97
C GLU A 198 22.16 3.96 -26.83
N GLU A 199 22.55 3.62 -28.06
CA GLU A 199 23.20 4.56 -28.97
C GLU A 199 22.19 5.49 -29.66
N ASN A 200 20.91 5.19 -29.62
CA ASN A 200 19.88 6.03 -30.19
C ASN A 200 19.85 7.43 -29.52
N PRO A 201 20.13 8.51 -30.28
CA PRO A 201 20.20 9.87 -29.73
C PRO A 201 18.84 10.43 -29.27
N TYR A 202 17.72 9.86 -29.74
CA TYR A 202 16.37 10.29 -29.39
C TYR A 202 15.88 9.69 -28.08
N VAL A 203 16.57 8.69 -27.50
CA VAL A 203 16.19 8.10 -26.20
C VAL A 203 16.48 9.09 -25.08
N PRO A 204 15.45 9.49 -24.30
CA PRO A 204 15.60 10.38 -23.16
C PRO A 204 16.59 9.85 -22.11
N ALA A 205 17.31 10.76 -21.46
CA ALA A 205 18.36 10.39 -20.50
C ALA A 205 17.84 9.57 -19.31
N TYR A 206 16.60 9.81 -18.85
CA TYR A 206 16.00 9.05 -17.77
C TYR A 206 15.72 7.59 -18.17
N ILE A 207 15.31 7.34 -19.42
CA ILE A 207 15.10 5.99 -19.97
C ILE A 207 16.43 5.26 -20.04
N LYS A 208 17.48 5.90 -20.58
CA LYS A 208 18.84 5.33 -20.60
C LYS A 208 19.32 4.95 -19.20
N LYS A 209 19.04 5.81 -18.21
CA LYS A 209 19.38 5.54 -16.83
C LYS A 209 18.62 4.33 -16.27
N LEU A 210 17.31 4.20 -16.55
CA LEU A 210 16.50 3.07 -16.08
C LEU A 210 16.93 1.73 -16.69
N PHE A 211 17.29 1.71 -17.97
CA PHE A 211 17.81 0.49 -18.61
C PHE A 211 19.20 0.13 -18.11
N ARG A 212 20.08 1.12 -17.92
CA ARG A 212 21.45 0.88 -17.47
C ARG A 212 21.55 0.54 -15.99
N ASP A 213 20.89 1.31 -15.13
CA ASP A 213 21.06 1.24 -13.67
C ASP A 213 19.90 0.51 -12.97
N GLY A 214 18.76 0.32 -13.65
CA GLY A 214 17.51 -0.13 -13.06
C GLY A 214 16.82 0.94 -12.22
N ALA A 215 15.56 0.71 -11.81
CA ALA A 215 14.86 1.57 -10.87
C ALA A 215 15.27 1.26 -9.42
N PRO A 216 15.44 2.27 -8.56
CA PRO A 216 15.76 2.05 -7.15
C PRO A 216 14.59 1.40 -6.41
N ALA A 217 14.87 0.42 -5.54
CA ALA A 217 13.88 -0.33 -4.78
C ALA A 217 14.46 -0.82 -3.44
N ASP A 218 15.05 0.09 -2.66
CA ASP A 218 15.52 -0.20 -1.30
C ASP A 218 14.42 0.16 -0.30
N PHE A 219 13.73 -0.84 0.22
CA PHE A 219 12.60 -0.72 1.11
C PHE A 219 12.58 -1.84 2.15
N ILE A 220 11.80 -1.67 3.20
CA ILE A 220 11.51 -2.75 4.15
C ILE A 220 10.20 -3.43 3.75
N LEU A 221 10.25 -4.74 3.57
CA LEU A 221 9.08 -5.56 3.32
C LEU A 221 8.41 -5.90 4.65
N ILE A 222 7.09 -5.67 4.72
CA ILE A 222 6.23 -6.22 5.78
C ILE A 222 5.12 -7.01 5.09
N GLY A 223 5.16 -8.32 5.22
CA GLY A 223 4.07 -9.20 4.79
C GLY A 223 3.11 -9.46 5.95
N ALA A 224 1.81 -9.41 5.71
CA ALA A 224 0.81 -9.90 6.66
C ALA A 224 0.16 -11.16 6.11
N THR A 225 -0.23 -12.08 6.98
CA THR A 225 -0.90 -13.32 6.58
C THR A 225 -1.76 -13.87 7.71
N THR A 226 -2.81 -14.58 7.30
CA THR A 226 -3.64 -15.42 8.20
C THR A 226 -3.19 -16.88 8.22
N ARG A 227 -2.26 -17.26 7.32
CA ARG A 227 -1.71 -18.63 7.26
C ARG A 227 -0.73 -18.91 8.38
N GLU A 228 -0.58 -20.20 8.68
CA GLU A 228 0.45 -20.67 9.61
C GLU A 228 1.86 -20.54 9.01
N PRO A 229 2.91 -20.39 9.85
CA PRO A 229 4.28 -20.24 9.37
C PRO A 229 4.75 -21.35 8.42
N GLN A 230 4.28 -22.59 8.62
CA GLN A 230 4.64 -23.75 7.80
C GLN A 230 4.12 -23.66 6.37
N GLU A 231 3.06 -22.88 6.14
CA GLU A 231 2.39 -22.70 4.84
C GLU A 231 3.04 -21.57 4.01
N ILE A 232 3.89 -20.76 4.64
CA ILE A 232 4.58 -19.66 3.97
C ILE A 232 5.88 -20.17 3.34
N ASN A 233 6.16 -19.69 2.13
CA ASN A 233 7.34 -20.08 1.37
C ASN A 233 8.63 -19.88 2.21
N PRO A 234 9.45 -20.95 2.39
CA PRO A 234 10.66 -20.89 3.20
C PRO A 234 11.68 -19.83 2.76
N ALA A 235 11.72 -19.50 1.46
CA ALA A 235 12.67 -18.55 0.93
C ALA A 235 12.39 -17.11 1.45
N ILE A 236 11.12 -16.73 1.61
CA ILE A 236 10.79 -15.42 2.20
C ILE A 236 10.90 -15.47 3.72
N ARG A 237 10.48 -16.56 4.35
CA ARG A 237 10.59 -16.71 5.82
C ARG A 237 12.03 -16.57 6.32
N SER A 238 12.98 -17.14 5.60
CA SER A 238 14.41 -17.07 5.99
C SER A 238 15.00 -15.65 5.93
N ARG A 239 14.33 -14.73 5.25
CA ARG A 239 14.77 -13.33 5.11
C ARG A 239 14.02 -12.35 6.02
N CYS A 240 12.96 -12.82 6.66
CA CYS A 240 12.07 -11.99 7.47
C CYS A 240 12.11 -12.42 8.94
N ALA A 241 12.04 -11.46 9.85
CA ALA A 241 11.70 -11.74 11.22
C ALA A 241 10.19 -11.96 11.36
N GLU A 242 9.79 -12.75 12.33
CA GLU A 242 8.37 -13.10 12.53
C GLU A 242 7.82 -12.35 13.74
N VAL A 243 6.56 -11.86 13.59
CA VAL A 243 5.79 -11.22 14.65
C VAL A 243 4.40 -11.82 14.66
N PHE A 244 3.93 -12.25 15.83
CA PHE A 244 2.67 -12.93 16.00
C PHE A 244 1.66 -12.00 16.68
N PHE A 245 0.53 -11.79 16.04
CA PHE A 245 -0.64 -11.10 16.56
C PHE A 245 -1.61 -12.15 17.09
N GLU A 246 -1.98 -12.03 18.36
CA GLU A 246 -2.87 -12.96 19.02
C GLU A 246 -4.34 -12.70 18.65
N PRO A 247 -5.19 -13.74 18.71
CA PRO A 247 -6.64 -13.53 18.66
C PRO A 247 -7.09 -12.57 19.76
N LEU A 248 -8.04 -11.70 19.45
CA LEU A 248 -8.62 -10.80 20.45
C LEU A 248 -9.43 -11.61 21.46
N ARG A 249 -9.30 -11.25 22.73
CA ARG A 249 -10.15 -11.77 23.79
C ARG A 249 -11.48 -10.99 23.86
N PRO A 250 -12.53 -11.54 24.48
CA PRO A 250 -13.78 -10.82 24.63
C PRO A 250 -13.60 -9.42 25.25
N GLU A 251 -12.75 -9.28 26.26
CA GLU A 251 -12.48 -7.99 26.92
C GLU A 251 -11.81 -6.98 25.98
N ASP A 252 -10.98 -7.48 25.04
CA ASP A 252 -10.34 -6.65 24.03
C ASP A 252 -11.40 -6.14 23.03
N VAL A 253 -12.33 -7.02 22.61
CA VAL A 253 -13.43 -6.65 21.72
C VAL A 253 -14.36 -5.62 22.36
N GLU A 254 -14.75 -5.83 23.65
CA GLU A 254 -15.53 -4.84 24.40
C GLU A 254 -14.84 -3.46 24.40
N THR A 255 -13.53 -3.45 24.66
CA THR A 255 -12.75 -2.22 24.68
C THR A 255 -12.75 -1.54 23.30
N ILE A 256 -12.61 -2.32 22.21
CA ILE A 256 -12.69 -1.81 20.84
C ILE A 256 -14.06 -1.19 20.56
N VAL A 257 -15.14 -1.86 20.98
CA VAL A 257 -16.51 -1.36 20.78
C VAL A 257 -16.74 -0.06 21.56
N LYS A 258 -16.31 -0.01 22.84
CA LYS A 258 -16.41 1.20 23.68
C LYS A 258 -15.63 2.37 23.08
N ASN A 259 -14.39 2.15 22.64
CA ASN A 259 -13.58 3.16 21.96
C ASN A 259 -14.20 3.63 20.64
N ALA A 260 -14.78 2.70 19.88
CA ALA A 260 -15.48 3.02 18.63
C ALA A 260 -16.72 3.88 18.87
N ALA A 261 -17.53 3.54 19.87
CA ALA A 261 -18.70 4.31 20.25
C ALA A 261 -18.33 5.74 20.67
N GLU A 262 -17.27 5.90 21.46
CA GLU A 262 -16.77 7.22 21.87
C GLU A 262 -16.35 8.06 20.64
N LYS A 263 -15.58 7.49 19.70
CA LYS A 263 -15.16 8.18 18.47
C LYS A 263 -16.34 8.53 17.56
N LEU A 264 -17.36 7.69 17.53
CA LEU A 264 -18.62 7.93 16.79
C LEU A 264 -19.58 8.87 17.53
N LYS A 265 -19.30 9.15 18.80
CA LYS A 265 -20.19 9.92 19.69
C LYS A 265 -21.56 9.26 19.89
N VAL A 266 -21.57 7.94 19.98
CA VAL A 266 -22.75 7.10 20.19
C VAL A 266 -22.80 6.70 21.67
N SER A 267 -23.95 6.84 22.30
CA SER A 267 -24.19 6.33 23.65
C SER A 267 -24.51 4.83 23.59
N LEU A 268 -23.78 4.03 24.34
CA LEU A 268 -24.05 2.59 24.47
C LEU A 268 -24.90 2.34 25.72
N GLU A 269 -25.89 1.48 25.58
CA GLU A 269 -26.57 0.90 26.72
C GLU A 269 -25.69 -0.15 27.42
N ASP A 270 -25.94 -0.40 28.70
CA ASP A 270 -25.22 -1.40 29.46
C ASP A 270 -25.40 -2.80 28.85
N GLY A 271 -24.31 -3.54 28.73
CA GLY A 271 -24.31 -4.90 28.18
C GLY A 271 -24.17 -4.99 26.64
N VAL A 272 -24.27 -3.89 25.88
CA VAL A 272 -24.17 -3.94 24.42
C VAL A 272 -22.76 -4.34 23.97
N ALA A 273 -21.72 -3.82 24.60
CA ALA A 273 -20.34 -4.17 24.23
C ALA A 273 -20.03 -5.64 24.54
N GLU A 274 -20.49 -6.13 25.69
CA GLU A 274 -20.40 -7.55 26.10
C GLU A 274 -21.13 -8.45 25.11
N MET A 275 -22.36 -8.07 24.72
CA MET A 275 -23.12 -8.82 23.70
C MET A 275 -22.39 -8.92 22.37
N ILE A 276 -21.82 -7.83 21.87
CA ILE A 276 -21.05 -7.85 20.63
C ILE A 276 -19.83 -8.77 20.74
N SER A 277 -19.14 -8.78 21.89
CA SER A 277 -17.97 -9.61 22.13
C SER A 277 -18.27 -11.11 22.12
N GLU A 278 -19.52 -11.51 22.43
CA GLU A 278 -19.97 -12.91 22.32
C GLU A 278 -20.14 -13.38 20.87
N TYR A 279 -20.38 -12.46 19.93
CA TYR A 279 -20.62 -12.79 18.52
C TYR A 279 -19.35 -12.81 17.66
N THR A 280 -18.27 -12.14 18.07
CA THR A 280 -17.07 -12.05 17.25
C THR A 280 -15.81 -11.78 18.04
N MET A 281 -14.70 -12.36 17.57
CA MET A 281 -13.34 -12.05 18.04
C MET A 281 -12.57 -11.13 17.05
N GLU A 282 -13.26 -10.59 16.04
CA GLU A 282 -12.66 -9.72 15.02
C GLU A 282 -13.01 -8.26 15.29
N GLY A 283 -12.03 -7.40 15.54
CA GLY A 283 -12.26 -5.99 15.82
C GLY A 283 -13.03 -5.26 14.72
N ARG A 284 -12.74 -5.55 13.45
CA ARG A 284 -13.45 -4.97 12.30
C ARG A 284 -14.93 -5.37 12.28
N LYS A 285 -15.22 -6.63 12.54
CA LYS A 285 -16.59 -7.14 12.58
C LYS A 285 -17.37 -6.58 13.77
N ALA A 286 -16.71 -6.44 14.92
CA ALA A 286 -17.32 -5.83 16.11
C ALA A 286 -17.72 -4.37 15.85
N VAL A 287 -16.87 -3.58 15.20
CA VAL A 287 -17.17 -2.20 14.82
C VAL A 287 -18.33 -2.13 13.81
N ASN A 288 -18.38 -3.06 12.84
CA ASN A 288 -19.50 -3.11 11.90
C ASN A 288 -20.82 -3.45 12.60
N LEU A 289 -20.82 -4.41 13.52
CA LEU A 289 -22.02 -4.73 14.32
C LEU A 289 -22.52 -3.51 15.13
N LEU A 290 -21.60 -2.76 15.73
CA LEU A 290 -21.94 -1.50 16.40
C LEU A 290 -22.59 -0.50 15.43
N ALA A 291 -22.01 -0.34 14.25
CA ALA A 291 -22.51 0.59 13.23
C ALA A 291 -23.89 0.19 12.71
N ASP A 292 -24.12 -1.11 12.51
CA ASP A 292 -25.41 -1.66 12.08
C ASP A 292 -26.49 -1.42 13.15
N ALA A 293 -26.17 -1.70 14.42
CA ALA A 293 -27.07 -1.45 15.53
C ALA A 293 -27.43 0.04 15.68
N TYR A 294 -26.40 0.92 15.56
CA TYR A 294 -26.62 2.36 15.60
C TYR A 294 -27.49 2.85 14.43
N SER A 295 -27.23 2.35 13.22
CA SER A 295 -27.99 2.71 12.03
C SER A 295 -29.47 2.32 12.17
N LEU A 296 -29.73 1.14 12.74
CA LEU A 296 -31.09 0.67 13.01
C LEU A 296 -31.79 1.56 14.04
N ALA A 297 -31.11 1.86 15.16
CA ALA A 297 -31.66 2.72 16.21
C ALA A 297 -31.94 4.17 15.76
N VAL A 298 -31.23 4.68 14.74
CA VAL A 298 -31.49 6.01 14.17
C VAL A 298 -32.65 5.96 13.17
N TYR A 299 -32.89 4.80 12.54
CA TYR A 299 -33.95 4.63 11.55
C TYR A 299 -35.34 4.45 12.19
N GLU A 300 -35.43 3.84 13.36
CA GLU A 300 -36.67 3.65 14.15
C GLU A 300 -37.08 4.94 14.91
#